data_bf3ed9fa0bd28b0cb053b7f862cf2a33
#
_entry.id   bf3ed9fa0bd28b0cb053b7f862cf2a33
#
_cell.length_a   1.000
_cell.length_b   1.000
_cell.length_c   1.000
_cell.angle_alpha   90.00
_cell.angle_beta   90.00
_cell.angle_gamma   90.00
#
_symmetry.space_group_name_H-M   'P 1'
#
loop_
_entity.id
_entity.type
_entity.pdbx_description
1 polymer ?
#
loop_
_entity_poly.entity_id
_entity_poly.type
_entity_poly.pdbx_seq_one_letter_code
_entity_poly.pdbx_strand_id
1 'polypeptide(L)'
;MLEALRAGEGSLKPNDFDRAEVRAWIGRVAGLEDMPLEGPWAVFDCRNNRLAQLALAQDGFRQAVARVKAKHGASRVAVLLGTSTSGILRTELAYRARDVEGRLPTGVNYRHAQNLYSVTDFVRRTLELEGPAVTVSTACSSSAKVFAAAARYIDAGVADAAVVGGVDSLCLTTLHGFASLQLVSDEPCRPFDAARKGMSIGEAAGFALLEKTPLDGLVLAGYGESSDAHHMSTPHPEGEGALVAMRAALERSGLDPSTIDYVNAHGTATPANDRAEDRALARLFRGRVPVSSTKGWTGHALGAAGIVEAVACLLALQHGFIPGTLNTNALD
;
A
#
# COMPACT_ATOMS: atom_id res chain seq x y z
N MET A 1 13.78 6.23 1.09
CA MET A 1 13.43 5.18 0.11
C MET A 1 14.40 5.14 -1.06
N LEU A 2 14.66 6.23 -1.77
CA LEU A 2 15.56 6.25 -2.93
C LEU A 2 16.95 5.65 -2.65
N GLU A 3 17.59 6.07 -1.56
CA GLU A 3 18.92 5.57 -1.17
C GLU A 3 18.91 4.08 -0.91
N ALA A 4 17.92 3.57 -0.15
CA ALA A 4 17.77 2.14 0.14
C ALA A 4 17.55 1.31 -1.13
N LEU A 5 16.71 1.80 -2.07
CA LEU A 5 16.50 1.13 -3.36
C LEU A 5 17.79 1.05 -4.18
N ARG A 6 18.60 2.12 -4.21
CA ARG A 6 19.87 2.16 -4.92
C ARG A 6 20.97 1.31 -4.27
N ALA A 7 21.01 1.32 -2.93
CA ALA A 7 22.00 0.56 -2.18
C ALA A 7 21.69 -0.95 -2.11
N GLY A 8 20.47 -1.38 -2.45
CA GLY A 8 20.03 -2.76 -2.24
C GLY A 8 19.88 -3.13 -0.77
N GLU A 9 19.59 -2.16 0.09
CA GLU A 9 19.47 -2.36 1.53
C GLU A 9 18.00 -2.52 1.93
N GLY A 10 17.60 -3.73 2.29
CA GLY A 10 16.26 -4.07 2.75
C GLY A 10 16.05 -3.82 4.24
N SER A 11 14.79 -3.69 4.65
CA SER A 11 14.40 -3.50 6.06
C SER A 11 13.81 -4.75 6.70
N LEU A 12 13.80 -5.88 6.00
CA LEU A 12 13.25 -7.13 6.51
C LEU A 12 14.12 -7.70 7.64
N LYS A 13 13.47 -8.17 8.69
CA LYS A 13 14.11 -8.82 9.83
C LYS A 13 13.25 -9.97 10.37
N PRO A 14 13.84 -10.91 11.15
CA PRO A 14 13.06 -11.91 11.86
C PRO A 14 11.95 -11.26 12.69
N ASN A 15 10.81 -11.93 12.77
CA ASN A 15 9.63 -11.41 13.46
C ASN A 15 9.91 -11.20 14.96
N ASP A 16 9.83 -9.94 15.38
CA ASP A 16 9.92 -9.48 16.76
C ASP A 16 8.64 -8.74 17.22
N PHE A 17 7.54 -8.91 16.47
CA PHE A 17 6.34 -8.10 16.64
C PHE A 17 5.43 -8.67 17.73
N ASP A 18 5.19 -7.87 18.78
CA ASP A 18 4.13 -7.99 19.79
C ASP A 18 3.72 -9.42 20.21
N ARG A 19 4.70 -10.27 20.54
CA ARG A 19 4.46 -11.67 20.94
C ARG A 19 3.70 -12.50 19.89
N ALA A 20 3.81 -12.14 18.63
CA ALA A 20 3.31 -12.96 17.54
C ALA A 20 4.25 -14.18 17.37
N GLU A 21 3.85 -15.35 17.86
CA GLU A 21 4.61 -16.60 17.76
C GLU A 21 4.52 -17.18 16.33
N VAL A 22 4.86 -16.37 15.34
CA VAL A 22 4.91 -16.76 13.93
C VAL A 22 6.35 -16.71 13.46
N ARG A 23 6.89 -17.83 12.96
CA ARG A 23 8.19 -17.84 12.29
C ARG A 23 8.04 -17.15 10.94
N ALA A 24 8.52 -15.92 10.86
CA ALA A 24 8.38 -15.05 9.70
C ALA A 24 9.49 -14.02 9.64
N TRP A 25 9.70 -13.43 8.48
CA TRP A 25 10.41 -12.17 8.32
C TRP A 25 9.39 -11.06 8.10
N ILE A 26 9.62 -9.91 8.72
CA ILE A 26 8.70 -8.77 8.68
C ILE A 26 9.42 -7.47 8.30
N GLY A 27 8.69 -6.57 7.65
CA GLY A 27 9.08 -5.18 7.46
C GLY A 27 8.40 -4.29 8.49
N ARG A 28 9.07 -3.98 9.60
CA ARG A 28 8.54 -3.19 10.71
C ARG A 28 9.16 -1.80 10.75
N VAL A 29 8.31 -0.78 10.92
CA VAL A 29 8.74 0.60 11.19
C VAL A 29 9.05 0.72 12.69
N ALA A 30 10.32 1.00 12.98
CA ALA A 30 10.79 1.12 14.36
C ALA A 30 10.28 2.40 15.04
N GLY A 31 10.09 2.35 16.36
CA GLY A 31 9.79 3.52 17.19
C GLY A 31 8.34 4.01 17.14
N LEU A 32 7.43 3.36 16.39
CA LEU A 32 6.02 3.76 16.38
C LEU A 32 5.34 3.59 17.74
N GLU A 33 5.83 2.70 18.56
CA GLU A 33 5.35 2.47 19.94
C GLU A 33 5.54 3.70 20.81
N ASP A 34 6.63 4.42 20.59
CA ASP A 34 7.07 5.58 21.38
C ASP A 34 6.53 6.92 20.85
N MET A 35 5.67 6.87 19.83
CA MET A 35 5.11 8.04 19.16
C MET A 35 3.57 8.10 19.27
N PRO A 36 2.98 8.13 20.48
CA PRO A 36 1.53 8.21 20.63
C PRO A 36 0.97 9.49 20.01
N LEU A 37 -0.25 9.42 19.53
CA LEU A 37 -0.99 10.62 19.15
C LEU A 37 -1.52 11.29 20.43
N GLU A 38 -1.22 12.58 20.61
CA GLU A 38 -1.53 13.33 21.82
C GLU A 38 -2.54 14.45 21.58
N GLY A 39 -2.97 15.10 22.66
CA GLY A 39 -3.89 16.24 22.62
C GLY A 39 -5.20 15.89 21.90
N PRO A 40 -5.66 16.72 20.94
CA PRO A 40 -6.92 16.47 20.23
C PRO A 40 -6.88 15.22 19.36
N TRP A 41 -5.70 14.66 19.09
CA TRP A 41 -5.50 13.48 18.26
C TRP A 41 -5.48 12.18 19.06
N ALA A 42 -5.45 12.23 20.38
CA ALA A 42 -5.39 11.04 21.26
C ALA A 42 -6.54 10.05 21.01
N VAL A 43 -7.72 10.53 20.58
CA VAL A 43 -8.86 9.68 20.23
C VAL A 43 -8.60 8.79 19.01
N PHE A 44 -7.70 9.22 18.13
CA PHE A 44 -7.29 8.48 16.93
C PHE A 44 -6.07 7.57 17.16
N ASP A 45 -5.53 7.56 18.39
CA ASP A 45 -4.28 6.87 18.65
C ASP A 45 -4.41 5.35 18.42
N CYS A 46 -3.71 4.90 17.43
CA CYS A 46 -3.46 3.50 17.09
C CYS A 46 -2.23 3.42 16.18
N ARG A 47 -1.59 2.24 16.10
CA ARG A 47 -0.39 2.05 15.29
C ARG A 47 -0.54 2.57 13.85
N ASN A 48 -1.67 2.29 13.22
CA ASN A 48 -1.95 2.70 11.84
C ASN A 48 -1.94 4.23 11.67
N ASN A 49 -2.60 4.96 12.57
CA ASN A 49 -2.66 6.42 12.50
C ASN A 49 -1.34 7.09 12.91
N ARG A 50 -0.56 6.48 13.82
CA ARG A 50 0.82 6.91 14.11
C ARG A 50 1.70 6.82 12.87
N LEU A 51 1.59 5.71 12.13
CA LEU A 51 2.30 5.51 10.86
C LEU A 51 1.88 6.54 9.80
N ALA A 52 0.58 6.85 9.71
CA ALA A 52 0.07 7.93 8.86
C ALA A 52 0.67 9.30 9.24
N GLN A 53 0.71 9.62 10.53
CA GLN A 53 1.31 10.88 11.03
C GLN A 53 2.79 10.98 10.66
N LEU A 54 3.55 9.89 10.84
CA LEU A 54 4.96 9.83 10.48
C LEU A 54 5.16 10.13 9.00
N ALA A 55 4.39 9.48 8.13
CA ALA A 55 4.49 9.66 6.68
C ALA A 55 4.07 11.07 6.23
N LEU A 56 3.02 11.65 6.82
CA LEU A 56 2.60 13.03 6.53
C LEU A 56 3.67 14.09 6.86
N ALA A 57 4.60 13.77 7.77
CA ALA A 57 5.68 14.67 8.16
C ALA A 57 6.91 14.60 7.23
N GLN A 58 6.93 13.66 6.27
CA GLN A 58 8.08 13.48 5.37
C GLN A 58 8.00 14.38 4.14
N ASP A 59 9.16 14.64 3.56
CA ASP A 59 9.36 15.19 2.20
C ASP A 59 8.60 16.50 1.90
N GLY A 60 8.21 17.27 2.91
CA GLY A 60 7.45 18.52 2.72
C GLY A 60 6.01 18.28 2.22
N PHE A 61 5.44 17.08 2.39
CA PHE A 61 4.11 16.73 1.89
C PHE A 61 3.00 17.66 2.43
N ARG A 62 3.02 17.95 3.75
CA ARG A 62 2.03 18.89 4.34
C ARG A 62 2.06 20.27 3.70
N GLN A 63 3.26 20.77 3.37
CA GLN A 63 3.43 22.06 2.70
C GLN A 63 2.91 22.01 1.25
N ALA A 64 3.10 20.91 0.55
CA ALA A 64 2.54 20.71 -0.79
C ALA A 64 1.00 20.73 -0.75
N VAL A 65 0.39 20.00 0.19
CA VAL A 65 -1.06 20.02 0.38
C VAL A 65 -1.57 21.41 0.76
N ALA A 66 -0.87 22.13 1.63
CA ALA A 66 -1.25 23.49 2.01
C ALA A 66 -1.27 24.45 0.81
N ARG A 67 -0.32 24.35 -0.12
CA ARG A 67 -0.33 25.12 -1.38
C ARG A 67 -1.54 24.80 -2.25
N VAL A 68 -1.87 23.53 -2.41
CA VAL A 68 -3.03 23.08 -3.21
C VAL A 68 -4.34 23.49 -2.54
N LYS A 69 -4.42 23.39 -1.20
CA LYS A 69 -5.56 23.90 -0.41
C LYS A 69 -5.75 25.41 -0.61
N ALA A 70 -4.67 26.19 -0.59
CA ALA A 70 -4.73 27.63 -0.82
C ALA A 70 -5.18 27.98 -2.24
N LYS A 71 -4.81 27.17 -3.24
CA LYS A 71 -5.16 27.37 -4.65
C LYS A 71 -6.63 27.05 -4.95
N HIS A 72 -7.15 25.94 -4.43
CA HIS A 72 -8.46 25.40 -4.80
C HIS A 72 -9.53 25.56 -3.71
N GLY A 73 -9.13 25.79 -2.46
CA GLY A 73 -10.03 25.76 -1.30
C GLY A 73 -10.11 24.39 -0.64
N ALA A 74 -10.31 24.35 0.67
CA ALA A 74 -10.32 23.12 1.48
C ALA A 74 -11.38 22.12 1.03
N SER A 75 -12.54 22.61 0.58
CA SER A 75 -13.68 21.79 0.12
C SER A 75 -13.47 21.17 -1.27
N ARG A 76 -12.47 21.64 -2.03
CA ARG A 76 -12.17 21.17 -3.38
C ARG A 76 -11.01 20.17 -3.43
N VAL A 77 -10.41 19.84 -2.28
CA VAL A 77 -9.35 18.83 -2.18
C VAL A 77 -9.92 17.58 -1.51
N ALA A 78 -10.05 16.51 -2.27
CA ALA A 78 -10.52 15.21 -1.78
C ALA A 78 -9.42 14.45 -1.00
N VAL A 79 -9.81 13.50 -0.15
CA VAL A 79 -8.92 12.56 0.53
C VAL A 79 -9.37 11.13 0.26
N LEU A 80 -8.59 10.35 -0.46
CA LEU A 80 -8.91 8.96 -0.78
C LEU A 80 -7.75 8.06 -0.32
N LEU A 81 -7.99 7.25 0.70
CA LEU A 81 -6.97 6.40 1.29
C LEU A 81 -7.32 4.92 1.22
N GLY A 82 -6.29 4.11 0.97
CA GLY A 82 -6.37 2.66 1.01
C GLY A 82 -5.90 2.12 2.37
N THR A 83 -6.66 1.21 2.96
CA THR A 83 -6.24 0.44 4.15
C THR A 83 -7.00 -0.88 4.21
N SER A 84 -6.36 -1.90 4.75
CA SER A 84 -7.03 -3.19 5.04
C SER A 84 -7.02 -3.53 6.54
N THR A 85 -6.14 -2.92 7.31
CA THR A 85 -5.99 -3.19 8.75
C THR A 85 -6.57 -2.11 9.64
N SER A 86 -6.44 -0.83 9.28
CA SER A 86 -6.77 0.26 10.20
C SER A 86 -6.16 0.04 11.59
N GLY A 87 -6.86 0.37 12.68
CA GLY A 87 -6.41 0.17 14.05
C GLY A 87 -6.76 -1.19 14.65
N ILE A 88 -6.83 -2.26 13.86
CA ILE A 88 -7.24 -3.60 14.32
C ILE A 88 -6.37 -4.13 15.46
N LEU A 89 -5.06 -3.84 15.46
CA LEU A 89 -4.16 -4.24 16.56
C LEU A 89 -4.67 -3.78 17.93
N ARG A 90 -5.17 -2.55 18.04
CA ARG A 90 -5.71 -2.04 19.30
C ARG A 90 -6.90 -2.86 19.80
N THR A 91 -7.74 -3.31 18.87
CA THR A 91 -8.88 -4.19 19.18
C THR A 91 -8.42 -5.58 19.55
N GLU A 92 -7.44 -6.15 18.85
CA GLU A 92 -6.86 -7.45 19.20
C GLU A 92 -6.30 -7.47 20.63
N LEU A 93 -5.56 -6.41 21.00
CA LEU A 93 -5.04 -6.25 22.34
C LEU A 93 -6.15 -6.08 23.39
N ALA A 94 -7.22 -5.33 23.07
CA ALA A 94 -8.38 -5.21 23.93
C ALA A 94 -9.09 -6.54 24.14
N TYR A 95 -9.24 -7.36 23.10
CA TYR A 95 -9.81 -8.71 23.22
C TYR A 95 -8.94 -9.65 24.07
N ARG A 96 -7.62 -9.52 24.02
CA ARG A 96 -6.70 -10.26 24.91
C ARG A 96 -6.80 -9.82 26.37
N ALA A 97 -7.15 -8.56 26.62
CA ALA A 97 -7.27 -7.97 27.96
C ALA A 97 -8.71 -8.01 28.53
N ARG A 98 -9.60 -8.85 27.97
CA ARG A 98 -10.95 -9.06 28.51
C ARG A 98 -10.92 -9.55 29.97
N ASP A 99 -11.88 -9.07 30.77
CA ASP A 99 -12.06 -9.55 32.12
C ASP A 99 -12.65 -10.97 32.15
N VAL A 100 -12.82 -11.50 33.35
CA VAL A 100 -13.36 -12.85 33.59
C VAL A 100 -14.81 -13.02 33.11
N GLU A 101 -15.56 -11.92 33.01
CA GLU A 101 -16.92 -11.88 32.45
C GLU A 101 -16.93 -11.65 30.92
N GLY A 102 -15.76 -11.55 30.30
CA GLY A 102 -15.61 -11.35 28.86
C GLY A 102 -15.79 -9.91 28.38
N ARG A 103 -15.85 -8.92 29.28
CA ARG A 103 -16.01 -7.50 28.93
C ARG A 103 -14.67 -6.92 28.46
N LEU A 104 -14.74 -6.06 27.47
CA LEU A 104 -13.59 -5.33 26.97
C LEU A 104 -13.16 -4.23 27.95
N PRO A 105 -11.86 -3.87 27.98
CA PRO A 105 -11.39 -2.74 28.76
C PRO A 105 -12.12 -1.44 28.39
N THR A 106 -12.20 -0.52 29.35
CA THR A 106 -12.70 0.84 29.08
C THR A 106 -11.78 1.56 28.07
N GLY A 107 -12.37 2.39 27.19
CA GLY A 107 -11.59 3.16 26.20
C GLY A 107 -11.36 2.47 24.85
N VAL A 108 -11.98 1.31 24.60
CA VAL A 108 -12.03 0.74 23.25
C VAL A 108 -12.79 1.69 22.35
N ASN A 109 -12.11 2.24 21.36
CA ASN A 109 -12.66 3.25 20.46
C ASN A 109 -12.77 2.69 19.03
N TYR A 110 -13.92 2.11 18.70
CA TYR A 110 -14.19 1.58 17.36
C TYR A 110 -14.12 2.69 16.31
N ARG A 111 -14.80 3.81 16.54
CA ARG A 111 -15.01 4.86 15.55
C ARG A 111 -13.70 5.49 15.05
N HIS A 112 -12.80 5.84 15.97
CA HIS A 112 -11.60 6.61 15.66
C HIS A 112 -10.32 5.77 15.62
N ALA A 113 -10.40 4.48 15.94
CA ALA A 113 -9.24 3.58 15.87
C ALA A 113 -9.48 2.42 14.89
N GLN A 114 -10.47 1.55 15.14
CA GLN A 114 -10.63 0.33 14.37
C GLN A 114 -11.38 0.52 13.04
N ASN A 115 -12.36 1.41 12.98
CA ASN A 115 -13.13 1.65 11.75
C ASN A 115 -12.17 1.99 10.59
N LEU A 116 -12.36 1.36 9.44
CA LEU A 116 -11.50 1.58 8.27
C LEU A 116 -11.43 3.06 7.85
N TYR A 117 -12.49 3.81 8.07
CA TYR A 117 -12.52 5.25 7.80
C TYR A 117 -11.68 6.08 8.77
N SER A 118 -11.22 5.51 9.89
CA SER A 118 -10.45 6.22 10.91
C SER A 118 -9.22 6.93 10.35
N VAL A 119 -8.41 6.24 9.55
CA VAL A 119 -7.19 6.81 8.98
C VAL A 119 -7.50 7.94 8.00
N THR A 120 -8.56 7.81 7.22
CA THR A 120 -8.99 8.85 6.28
C THR A 120 -9.51 10.10 7.01
N ASP A 121 -10.31 9.94 8.06
CA ASP A 121 -10.78 11.05 8.90
C ASP A 121 -9.64 11.73 9.65
N PHE A 122 -8.67 10.95 10.17
CA PHE A 122 -7.46 11.46 10.81
C PHE A 122 -6.65 12.33 9.83
N VAL A 123 -6.33 11.80 8.65
CA VAL A 123 -5.54 12.52 7.63
C VAL A 123 -6.28 13.77 7.15
N ARG A 124 -7.58 13.66 6.84
CA ARG A 124 -8.41 14.78 6.41
C ARG A 124 -8.39 15.91 7.42
N ARG A 125 -8.58 15.61 8.71
CA ARG A 125 -8.55 16.60 9.80
C ARG A 125 -7.17 17.18 10.02
N THR A 126 -6.11 16.35 9.99
CA THR A 126 -4.72 16.77 10.15
C THR A 126 -4.29 17.75 9.06
N LEU A 127 -4.80 17.60 7.84
CA LEU A 127 -4.54 18.48 6.70
C LEU A 127 -5.57 19.62 6.58
N GLU A 128 -6.57 19.64 7.49
CA GLU A 128 -7.67 20.61 7.49
C GLU A 128 -8.38 20.69 6.13
N LEU A 129 -8.70 19.54 5.56
CA LEU A 129 -9.42 19.40 4.29
C LEU A 129 -10.91 19.15 4.56
N GLU A 130 -11.77 19.66 3.68
CA GLU A 130 -13.23 19.59 3.80
C GLU A 130 -13.89 18.91 2.59
N GLY A 131 -13.09 18.57 1.58
CA GLY A 131 -13.58 17.87 0.40
C GLY A 131 -14.02 16.44 0.69
N PRO A 132 -14.51 15.73 -0.34
CA PRO A 132 -14.91 14.34 -0.22
C PRO A 132 -13.80 13.48 0.39
N ALA A 133 -14.18 12.60 1.31
CA ALA A 133 -13.22 11.73 1.99
C ALA A 133 -13.70 10.27 1.95
N VAL A 134 -12.89 9.39 1.38
CA VAL A 134 -13.27 8.00 1.10
C VAL A 134 -12.14 7.06 1.51
N THR A 135 -12.51 5.95 2.12
CA THR A 135 -11.60 4.83 2.35
C THR A 135 -11.90 3.70 1.37
N VAL A 136 -10.88 3.23 0.68
CA VAL A 136 -10.95 2.04 -0.17
C VAL A 136 -10.31 0.87 0.57
N SER A 137 -11.05 -0.22 0.72
CA SER A 137 -10.55 -1.46 1.32
C SER A 137 -10.83 -2.64 0.41
N THR A 138 -9.85 -2.96 -0.41
CA THR A 138 -9.87 -4.05 -1.40
C THR A 138 -8.61 -4.90 -1.27
N ALA A 139 -8.27 -5.25 -0.02
CA ALA A 139 -7.06 -5.98 0.35
C ALA A 139 -5.80 -5.29 -0.23
N CYS A 140 -4.89 -6.05 -0.84
CA CYS A 140 -3.58 -5.56 -1.31
C CYS A 140 -3.67 -4.48 -2.41
N SER A 141 -4.80 -4.34 -3.09
CA SER A 141 -5.01 -3.34 -4.15
C SER A 141 -5.55 -2.00 -3.64
N SER A 142 -5.83 -1.86 -2.34
CA SER A 142 -6.53 -0.71 -1.76
C SER A 142 -5.91 0.63 -2.16
N SER A 143 -4.62 0.83 -1.93
CA SER A 143 -3.96 2.10 -2.23
C SER A 143 -3.59 2.31 -3.71
N ALA A 144 -3.62 1.27 -4.53
CA ALA A 144 -3.58 1.43 -5.99
C ALA A 144 -4.92 1.95 -6.53
N LYS A 145 -6.05 1.44 -6.02
CA LYS A 145 -7.39 1.82 -6.45
C LYS A 145 -7.77 3.27 -6.10
N VAL A 146 -7.15 3.87 -5.10
CA VAL A 146 -7.43 5.28 -4.76
C VAL A 146 -6.98 6.25 -5.84
N PHE A 147 -5.95 5.92 -6.63
CA PHE A 147 -5.54 6.72 -7.79
C PHE A 147 -6.65 6.76 -8.85
N ALA A 148 -7.22 5.60 -9.18
CA ALA A 148 -8.33 5.49 -10.11
C ALA A 148 -9.58 6.24 -9.61
N ALA A 149 -9.89 6.12 -8.31
CA ALA A 149 -11.01 6.82 -7.71
C ALA A 149 -10.80 8.34 -7.72
N ALA A 150 -9.59 8.81 -7.41
CA ALA A 150 -9.24 10.23 -7.42
C ALA A 150 -9.30 10.82 -8.84
N ALA A 151 -8.78 10.11 -9.85
CA ALA A 151 -8.89 10.53 -11.24
C ALA A 151 -10.36 10.73 -11.63
N ARG A 152 -11.24 9.77 -11.30
CA ARG A 152 -12.68 9.89 -11.56
C ARG A 152 -13.34 11.08 -10.82
N TYR A 153 -12.91 11.40 -9.59
CA TYR A 153 -13.44 12.55 -8.85
C TYR A 153 -13.01 13.87 -9.47
N ILE A 154 -11.77 13.95 -9.93
CA ILE A 154 -11.23 15.14 -10.60
C ILE A 154 -11.89 15.31 -11.98
N ASP A 155 -12.01 14.25 -12.77
CA ASP A 155 -12.62 14.30 -14.11
C ASP A 155 -14.11 14.66 -14.05
N ALA A 156 -14.81 14.16 -13.03
CA ALA A 156 -16.22 14.50 -12.80
C ALA A 156 -16.43 15.90 -12.18
N GLY A 157 -15.36 16.64 -11.87
CA GLY A 157 -15.46 17.97 -11.24
C GLY A 157 -15.93 17.95 -9.78
N VAL A 158 -15.91 16.79 -9.13
CA VAL A 158 -16.25 16.64 -7.70
C VAL A 158 -15.16 17.25 -6.81
N ALA A 159 -13.91 17.15 -7.25
CA ALA A 159 -12.73 17.77 -6.64
C ALA A 159 -11.82 18.36 -7.71
N ASP A 160 -10.95 19.30 -7.33
CA ASP A 160 -9.93 19.85 -8.22
C ASP A 160 -8.55 19.24 -7.96
N ALA A 161 -8.38 18.68 -6.78
CA ALA A 161 -7.21 17.92 -6.38
C ALA A 161 -7.59 16.81 -5.40
N ALA A 162 -6.68 15.86 -5.20
CA ALA A 162 -6.89 14.77 -4.26
C ALA A 162 -5.59 14.39 -3.56
N VAL A 163 -5.66 14.25 -2.24
CA VAL A 163 -4.68 13.48 -1.46
C VAL A 163 -5.04 12.01 -1.60
N VAL A 164 -4.15 11.23 -2.18
CA VAL A 164 -4.28 9.78 -2.30
C VAL A 164 -3.17 9.09 -1.53
N GLY A 165 -3.37 7.86 -1.12
CA GLY A 165 -2.34 7.13 -0.41
C GLY A 165 -2.85 5.86 0.22
N GLY A 166 -2.03 5.30 1.09
CA GLY A 166 -2.41 4.10 1.84
C GLY A 166 -1.61 3.96 3.10
N VAL A 167 -2.23 3.34 4.07
CA VAL A 167 -1.62 3.07 5.38
C VAL A 167 -2.08 1.70 5.86
N ASP A 168 -1.16 0.79 6.07
CA ASP A 168 -1.42 -0.46 6.77
C ASP A 168 -0.29 -0.76 7.74
N SER A 169 -0.66 -1.15 8.94
CA SER A 169 0.26 -1.47 10.02
C SER A 169 0.25 -2.95 10.35
N LEU A 170 1.35 -3.44 10.92
CA LEU A 170 1.43 -4.80 11.44
C LEU A 170 0.36 -5.04 12.50
N CYS A 171 -0.27 -6.21 12.44
CA CYS A 171 -1.25 -6.68 13.40
C CYS A 171 -1.22 -8.22 13.48
N LEU A 172 -1.78 -8.76 14.54
CA LEU A 172 -1.76 -10.21 14.80
C LEU A 172 -2.63 -10.97 13.80
N THR A 173 -3.80 -10.42 13.44
CA THR A 173 -4.72 -11.03 12.47
C THR A 173 -4.04 -11.30 11.13
N THR A 174 -3.26 -10.34 10.62
CA THR A 174 -2.57 -10.53 9.34
C THR A 174 -1.42 -11.52 9.45
N LEU A 175 -0.61 -11.44 10.51
CA LEU A 175 0.50 -12.37 10.71
C LEU A 175 0.02 -13.81 10.87
N HIS A 176 -0.91 -14.05 11.78
CA HIS A 176 -1.46 -15.39 12.01
C HIS A 176 -2.34 -15.87 10.85
N GLY A 177 -3.14 -14.99 10.25
CA GLY A 177 -4.01 -15.32 9.13
C GLY A 177 -3.23 -15.80 7.90
N PHE A 178 -2.22 -15.05 7.48
CA PHE A 178 -1.39 -15.46 6.35
C PHE A 178 -0.50 -16.68 6.67
N ALA A 179 -0.04 -16.80 7.92
CA ALA A 179 0.68 -18.00 8.35
C ALA A 179 -0.22 -19.26 8.32
N SER A 180 -1.47 -19.15 8.74
CA SER A 180 -2.44 -20.28 8.68
C SER A 180 -2.75 -20.72 7.24
N LEU A 181 -2.64 -19.80 6.28
CA LEU A 181 -2.76 -20.09 4.85
C LEU A 181 -1.47 -20.61 4.22
N GLN A 182 -0.38 -20.75 5.01
CA GLN A 182 0.96 -21.14 4.54
C GLN A 182 1.54 -20.21 3.46
N LEU A 183 1.23 -18.94 3.55
CA LEU A 183 1.68 -17.92 2.59
C LEU A 183 2.87 -17.09 3.08
N VAL A 184 3.29 -17.27 4.34
CA VAL A 184 4.39 -16.53 4.97
C VAL A 184 5.67 -17.37 4.93
N SER A 185 6.80 -16.73 4.59
CA SER A 185 8.11 -17.36 4.59
C SER A 185 8.83 -17.16 5.93
N ASP A 186 9.58 -18.16 6.35
CA ASP A 186 10.52 -18.11 7.48
C ASP A 186 11.91 -17.55 7.10
N GLU A 187 12.06 -17.12 5.85
CA GLU A 187 13.22 -16.42 5.28
C GLU A 187 12.78 -15.07 4.68
N PRO A 188 13.70 -14.13 4.38
CA PRO A 188 13.35 -12.92 3.64
C PRO A 188 12.63 -13.27 2.34
N CYS A 189 11.53 -12.61 2.03
CA CYS A 189 10.82 -12.88 0.79
C CYS A 189 11.70 -12.58 -0.42
N ARG A 190 11.59 -13.43 -1.44
CA ARG A 190 12.37 -13.37 -2.68
C ARG A 190 11.44 -13.48 -3.90
N PRO A 191 10.83 -12.37 -4.33
CA PRO A 191 9.87 -12.40 -5.44
C PRO A 191 10.47 -12.98 -6.71
N PHE A 192 9.71 -13.83 -7.41
CA PHE A 192 10.10 -14.52 -8.66
C PHE A 192 11.32 -15.46 -8.56
N ASP A 193 11.86 -15.70 -7.37
CA ASP A 193 12.97 -16.64 -7.19
C ASP A 193 12.47 -18.10 -7.28
N ALA A 194 13.26 -18.96 -7.89
CA ALA A 194 12.96 -20.40 -7.99
C ALA A 194 12.80 -21.08 -6.62
N ALA A 195 13.49 -20.57 -5.59
CA ALA A 195 13.44 -21.08 -4.22
C ALA A 195 12.51 -20.27 -3.29
N ARG A 196 11.59 -19.44 -3.85
CA ARG A 196 10.65 -18.64 -3.05
C ARG A 196 9.72 -19.54 -2.22
N LYS A 197 9.45 -19.12 -0.99
CA LYS A 197 8.63 -19.90 -0.03
C LYS A 197 7.39 -19.16 0.46
N GLY A 198 7.22 -17.91 0.11
CA GLY A 198 6.14 -17.07 0.59
C GLY A 198 6.56 -15.62 0.85
N MET A 199 5.63 -14.84 1.32
CA MET A 199 5.81 -13.42 1.57
C MET A 199 6.42 -13.14 2.95
N SER A 200 7.07 -11.98 3.08
CA SER A 200 7.29 -11.30 4.36
C SER A 200 6.19 -10.25 4.53
N ILE A 201 5.56 -10.19 5.69
CA ILE A 201 4.54 -9.17 5.96
C ILE A 201 5.25 -7.87 6.36
N GLY A 202 4.81 -6.76 5.79
CA GLY A 202 5.33 -5.43 6.10
C GLY A 202 4.24 -4.45 6.52
N GLU A 203 4.67 -3.29 6.99
CA GLU A 203 3.82 -2.14 7.21
C GLU A 203 4.39 -0.92 6.51
N ALA A 204 3.53 -0.06 6.02
CA ALA A 204 3.93 1.18 5.36
C ALA A 204 2.82 2.22 5.38
N ALA A 205 3.24 3.47 5.19
CA ALA A 205 2.37 4.57 4.82
C ALA A 205 3.02 5.40 3.72
N GLY A 206 2.21 5.88 2.82
CA GLY A 206 2.64 6.80 1.78
C GLY A 206 1.47 7.63 1.26
N PHE A 207 1.82 8.81 0.73
CA PHE A 207 0.84 9.74 0.19
C PHE A 207 1.34 10.34 -1.12
N ALA A 208 0.43 10.65 -2.00
CA ALA A 208 0.67 11.42 -3.21
C ALA A 208 -0.44 12.48 -3.38
N LEU A 209 -0.13 13.50 -4.15
CA LEU A 209 -1.06 14.57 -4.46
C LEU A 209 -1.34 14.55 -5.96
N LEU A 210 -2.61 14.36 -6.32
CA LEU A 210 -3.10 14.45 -7.69
C LEU A 210 -3.78 15.78 -7.91
N GLU A 211 -3.49 16.39 -9.04
CA GLU A 211 -4.09 17.67 -9.45
C GLU A 211 -4.29 17.65 -10.96
N LYS A 212 -5.36 18.26 -11.45
CA LYS A 212 -5.55 18.46 -12.89
C LYS A 212 -4.62 19.57 -13.38
N THR A 213 -3.51 19.19 -13.96
CA THR A 213 -2.42 20.11 -14.35
C THR A 213 -2.08 19.98 -15.84
N PRO A 214 -1.56 21.02 -16.50
CA PRO A 214 -0.89 20.89 -17.81
C PRO A 214 0.28 19.91 -17.74
N LEU A 215 0.64 19.34 -18.87
CA LEU A 215 1.50 18.15 -19.06
C LEU A 215 3.01 18.35 -18.79
N ASP A 216 3.39 19.14 -17.84
CA ASP A 216 4.77 19.28 -17.38
C ASP A 216 4.95 18.60 -16.00
N GLY A 217 5.53 17.42 -16.01
CA GLY A 217 5.80 16.64 -14.80
C GLY A 217 5.38 15.18 -14.87
N LEU A 218 5.29 14.52 -13.72
CA LEU A 218 4.82 13.13 -13.61
C LEU A 218 3.30 13.09 -13.68
N VAL A 219 2.77 12.20 -14.50
CA VAL A 219 1.32 12.09 -14.73
C VAL A 219 0.82 10.67 -14.45
N LEU A 220 -0.40 10.55 -13.96
CA LEU A 220 -1.18 9.32 -13.99
C LEU A 220 -1.82 9.18 -15.37
N ALA A 221 -1.14 8.51 -16.29
CA ALA A 221 -1.56 8.39 -17.67
C ALA A 221 -2.79 7.48 -17.84
N GLY A 222 -2.91 6.45 -17.03
CA GLY A 222 -4.03 5.52 -17.09
C GLY A 222 -4.15 4.65 -15.84
N TYR A 223 -5.25 3.96 -15.72
CA TYR A 223 -5.51 2.99 -14.64
C TYR A 223 -6.40 1.86 -15.14
N GLY A 224 -6.27 0.68 -14.52
CA GLY A 224 -7.10 -0.47 -14.81
C GLY A 224 -7.47 -1.23 -13.54
N GLU A 225 -8.68 -1.73 -13.49
CA GLU A 225 -9.24 -2.48 -12.38
C GLU A 225 -10.00 -3.68 -12.91
N SER A 226 -9.88 -4.80 -12.22
CA SER A 226 -10.57 -6.05 -12.57
C SER A 226 -10.80 -6.92 -11.35
N SER A 227 -11.46 -8.04 -11.55
CA SER A 227 -11.57 -9.11 -10.57
C SER A 227 -11.38 -10.44 -11.28
N ASP A 228 -10.62 -11.35 -10.67
CA ASP A 228 -10.41 -12.71 -11.24
C ASP A 228 -11.71 -13.51 -11.31
N ALA A 229 -12.63 -13.30 -10.35
CA ALA A 229 -13.87 -14.10 -10.19
C ALA A 229 -13.61 -15.62 -10.26
N HIS A 230 -12.43 -16.08 -9.78
CA HIS A 230 -11.95 -17.45 -9.91
C HIS A 230 -12.03 -18.21 -8.59
N HIS A 231 -11.41 -17.67 -7.52
CA HIS A 231 -11.33 -18.30 -6.19
C HIS A 231 -11.21 -17.24 -5.10
N MET A 232 -11.61 -17.56 -3.86
CA MET A 232 -11.63 -16.61 -2.75
C MET A 232 -10.23 -16.14 -2.29
N SER A 233 -9.18 -16.96 -2.51
CA SER A 233 -7.83 -16.70 -1.98
C SER A 233 -6.70 -16.98 -2.98
N THR A 234 -6.99 -17.54 -4.14
CA THR A 234 -5.98 -17.93 -5.14
C THR A 234 -6.24 -17.16 -6.44
N PRO A 235 -5.22 -16.57 -7.07
CA PRO A 235 -5.38 -15.88 -8.34
C PRO A 235 -5.72 -16.86 -9.45
N HIS A 236 -6.32 -16.35 -10.52
CA HIS A 236 -6.51 -17.14 -11.73
C HIS A 236 -5.16 -17.64 -12.27
N PRO A 237 -4.98 -18.95 -12.51
CA PRO A 237 -3.66 -19.53 -12.86
C PRO A 237 -2.98 -18.88 -14.07
N GLU A 238 -3.77 -18.40 -15.01
CA GLU A 238 -3.27 -17.73 -16.22
C GLU A 238 -3.16 -16.19 -16.06
N GLY A 239 -3.37 -15.64 -14.86
CA GLY A 239 -3.26 -14.22 -14.57
C GLY A 239 -4.29 -13.35 -15.31
N GLU A 240 -5.47 -13.90 -15.61
CA GLU A 240 -6.49 -13.18 -16.44
C GLU A 240 -6.88 -11.83 -15.83
N GLY A 241 -7.14 -11.75 -14.52
CA GLY A 241 -7.49 -10.49 -13.88
C GLY A 241 -6.38 -9.46 -13.99
N ALA A 242 -5.12 -9.84 -13.73
CA ALA A 242 -3.98 -8.94 -13.89
C ALA A 242 -3.85 -8.45 -15.33
N LEU A 243 -4.00 -9.36 -16.30
CA LEU A 243 -3.94 -9.02 -17.73
C LEU A 243 -5.04 -8.03 -18.13
N VAL A 244 -6.28 -8.25 -17.67
CA VAL A 244 -7.42 -7.35 -17.95
C VAL A 244 -7.16 -5.96 -17.33
N ALA A 245 -6.68 -5.89 -16.09
CA ALA A 245 -6.36 -4.63 -15.44
C ALA A 245 -5.26 -3.86 -16.18
N MET A 246 -4.16 -4.52 -16.56
CA MET A 246 -3.07 -3.91 -17.30
C MET A 246 -3.52 -3.40 -18.69
N ARG A 247 -4.31 -4.19 -19.43
CA ARG A 247 -4.89 -3.78 -20.72
C ARG A 247 -5.78 -2.55 -20.58
N ALA A 248 -6.65 -2.53 -19.57
CA ALA A 248 -7.50 -1.37 -19.32
C ALA A 248 -6.71 -0.10 -18.96
N ALA A 249 -5.57 -0.24 -18.27
CA ALA A 249 -4.68 0.89 -18.00
C ALA A 249 -4.04 1.43 -19.27
N LEU A 250 -3.52 0.55 -20.14
CA LEU A 250 -2.93 0.91 -21.44
C LEU A 250 -3.98 1.55 -22.35
N GLU A 251 -5.17 0.98 -22.44
CA GLU A 251 -6.26 1.53 -23.26
C GLU A 251 -6.62 2.95 -22.81
N ARG A 252 -6.75 3.20 -21.49
CA ARG A 252 -7.05 4.54 -20.98
C ARG A 252 -5.93 5.54 -21.20
N SER A 253 -4.68 5.09 -21.15
CA SER A 253 -3.52 5.96 -21.40
C SER A 253 -3.29 6.24 -22.88
N GLY A 254 -3.84 5.43 -23.77
CA GLY A 254 -3.53 5.45 -25.22
C GLY A 254 -2.11 4.99 -25.54
N LEU A 255 -1.42 4.32 -24.60
CA LEU A 255 -0.04 3.86 -24.78
C LEU A 255 -0.01 2.43 -25.34
N ASP A 256 0.95 2.20 -26.24
CA ASP A 256 1.26 0.85 -26.71
C ASP A 256 2.11 0.12 -25.67
N PRO A 257 1.91 -1.20 -25.44
CA PRO A 257 2.74 -1.97 -24.51
C PRO A 257 4.24 -1.86 -24.75
N SER A 258 4.68 -1.62 -25.98
CA SER A 258 6.10 -1.47 -26.32
C SER A 258 6.74 -0.16 -25.84
N THR A 259 5.93 0.80 -25.40
CA THR A 259 6.39 2.09 -24.87
C THR A 259 6.53 2.09 -23.35
N ILE A 260 6.24 0.97 -22.70
CA ILE A 260 6.42 0.82 -21.26
C ILE A 260 7.87 0.44 -20.96
N ASP A 261 8.54 1.26 -20.17
CA ASP A 261 9.95 1.09 -19.83
C ASP A 261 10.19 0.24 -18.58
N TYR A 262 9.19 0.13 -17.70
CA TYR A 262 9.32 -0.60 -16.44
C TYR A 262 7.95 -1.00 -15.85
N VAL A 263 7.91 -2.17 -15.23
CA VAL A 263 6.78 -2.63 -14.42
C VAL A 263 7.24 -2.95 -13.00
N ASN A 264 6.65 -2.28 -12.02
CA ASN A 264 6.75 -2.70 -10.62
C ASN A 264 5.64 -3.72 -10.35
N ALA A 265 6.01 -4.97 -10.25
CA ALA A 265 5.09 -6.08 -10.11
C ALA A 265 4.57 -6.23 -8.67
N HIS A 266 3.43 -6.87 -8.52
CA HIS A 266 2.93 -7.26 -7.20
C HIS A 266 3.93 -8.19 -6.50
N GLY A 267 4.41 -9.24 -7.15
CA GLY A 267 5.57 -10.03 -6.76
C GLY A 267 5.67 -10.33 -5.27
N THR A 268 4.73 -11.11 -4.73
CA THR A 268 4.64 -11.38 -3.28
C THR A 268 5.62 -12.44 -2.79
N ALA A 269 6.34 -13.10 -3.70
CA ALA A 269 7.13 -14.30 -3.44
C ALA A 269 6.29 -15.55 -3.08
N THR A 270 4.96 -15.48 -3.23
CA THR A 270 4.14 -16.69 -3.14
C THR A 270 4.13 -17.42 -4.48
N PRO A 271 4.30 -18.75 -4.53
CA PRO A 271 4.41 -19.49 -5.79
C PRO A 271 3.23 -19.27 -6.75
N ALA A 272 2.02 -19.18 -6.21
CA ALA A 272 0.82 -19.02 -7.04
C ALA A 272 0.72 -17.61 -7.64
N ASN A 273 0.95 -16.55 -6.84
CA ASN A 273 0.88 -15.18 -7.32
C ASN A 273 1.94 -14.91 -8.39
N ASP A 274 3.20 -15.19 -8.07
CA ASP A 274 4.31 -14.80 -8.94
C ASP A 274 4.20 -15.51 -10.30
N ARG A 275 3.77 -16.78 -10.31
CA ARG A 275 3.52 -17.52 -11.55
C ARG A 275 2.36 -16.95 -12.37
N ALA A 276 1.25 -16.59 -11.72
CA ALA A 276 0.10 -16.03 -12.41
C ALA A 276 0.41 -14.63 -12.97
N GLU A 277 1.13 -13.83 -12.23
CA GLU A 277 1.54 -12.48 -12.64
C GLU A 277 2.56 -12.54 -13.79
N ASP A 278 3.57 -13.42 -13.72
CA ASP A 278 4.53 -13.64 -14.80
C ASP A 278 3.83 -14.03 -16.11
N ARG A 279 2.86 -14.94 -16.07
CA ARG A 279 2.06 -15.29 -17.25
C ARG A 279 1.32 -14.10 -17.84
N ALA A 280 0.72 -13.26 -17.01
CA ALA A 280 0.03 -12.05 -17.48
C ALA A 280 1.00 -11.07 -18.13
N LEU A 281 2.16 -10.85 -17.51
CA LEU A 281 3.23 -9.98 -18.02
C LEU A 281 3.81 -10.49 -19.34
N ALA A 282 4.12 -11.79 -19.42
CA ALA A 282 4.62 -12.43 -20.63
C ALA A 282 3.62 -12.32 -21.81
N ARG A 283 2.33 -12.50 -21.54
CA ARG A 283 1.26 -12.37 -22.56
C ARG A 283 1.10 -10.92 -23.06
N LEU A 284 1.31 -9.94 -22.20
CA LEU A 284 1.12 -8.52 -22.56
C LEU A 284 2.37 -7.92 -23.19
N PHE A 285 3.53 -8.11 -22.55
CA PHE A 285 4.78 -7.42 -22.91
C PHE A 285 5.75 -8.31 -23.69
N ARG A 286 5.49 -9.60 -23.83
CA ARG A 286 6.31 -10.57 -24.59
C ARG A 286 7.79 -10.56 -24.16
N GLY A 287 8.06 -10.40 -22.88
CA GLY A 287 9.41 -10.37 -22.30
C GLY A 287 10.25 -9.14 -22.67
N ARG A 288 9.64 -8.05 -23.12
CA ARG A 288 10.35 -6.85 -23.59
C ARG A 288 10.46 -5.74 -22.56
N VAL A 289 9.74 -5.82 -21.45
CA VAL A 289 9.75 -4.82 -20.39
C VAL A 289 10.52 -5.34 -19.18
N PRO A 290 11.42 -4.54 -18.58
CA PRO A 290 11.99 -4.84 -17.28
C PRO A 290 10.93 -4.91 -16.18
N VAL A 291 10.98 -5.94 -15.36
CA VAL A 291 10.03 -6.19 -14.27
C VAL A 291 10.81 -6.38 -12.98
N SER A 292 10.39 -5.75 -11.90
CA SER A 292 10.89 -6.06 -10.56
C SER A 292 9.80 -5.95 -9.50
N SER A 293 10.05 -6.49 -8.32
CA SER A 293 9.20 -6.29 -7.13
C SER A 293 10.01 -5.66 -6.01
N THR A 294 9.48 -4.60 -5.43
CA THR A 294 10.10 -3.90 -4.30
C THR A 294 9.78 -4.52 -2.93
N LYS A 295 9.04 -5.64 -2.91
CA LYS A 295 8.67 -6.32 -1.65
C LYS A 295 9.84 -6.97 -0.92
N GLY A 296 10.96 -7.24 -1.59
CA GLY A 296 12.19 -7.65 -0.94
C GLY A 296 12.78 -6.60 0.02
N TRP A 297 12.46 -5.33 -0.17
CA TRP A 297 12.87 -4.23 0.72
C TRP A 297 11.95 -4.04 1.92
N THR A 298 10.65 -4.03 1.69
CA THR A 298 9.63 -3.57 2.66
C THR A 298 8.78 -4.69 3.22
N GLY A 299 8.79 -5.86 2.62
CA GLY A 299 7.73 -6.84 2.79
C GLY A 299 6.46 -6.40 2.08
N HIS A 300 5.45 -7.22 2.18
CA HIS A 300 4.12 -6.93 1.64
C HIS A 300 3.35 -6.05 2.63
N ALA A 301 3.24 -4.76 2.31
CA ALA A 301 2.57 -3.76 3.14
C ALA A 301 1.04 -3.75 2.96
N LEU A 302 0.45 -4.88 2.57
CA LEU A 302 -1.00 -5.11 2.47
C LEU A 302 -1.71 -4.01 1.67
N GLY A 303 -2.72 -3.35 2.25
CA GLY A 303 -3.46 -2.28 1.58
C GLY A 303 -2.63 -1.03 1.26
N ALA A 304 -1.47 -0.85 1.90
CA ALA A 304 -0.51 0.20 1.56
C ALA A 304 0.48 -0.20 0.44
N ALA A 305 0.45 -1.44 -0.07
CA ALA A 305 1.42 -1.89 -1.08
C ALA A 305 1.41 -1.01 -2.33
N GLY A 306 0.24 -0.68 -2.86
CA GLY A 306 0.13 0.09 -4.11
C GLY A 306 0.71 1.50 -4.02
N ILE A 307 0.61 2.20 -2.89
CA ILE A 307 1.26 3.51 -2.75
C ILE A 307 2.78 3.39 -2.64
N VAL A 308 3.29 2.34 -1.98
CA VAL A 308 4.74 2.08 -1.92
C VAL A 308 5.30 1.82 -3.31
N GLU A 309 4.63 1.01 -4.10
CA GLU A 309 4.96 0.69 -5.48
C GLU A 309 4.86 1.92 -6.40
N ALA A 310 3.81 2.72 -6.23
CA ALA A 310 3.68 3.99 -6.95
C ALA A 310 4.83 4.96 -6.64
N VAL A 311 5.21 5.11 -5.37
CA VAL A 311 6.36 5.95 -4.98
C VAL A 311 7.66 5.41 -5.57
N ALA A 312 7.87 4.09 -5.59
CA ALA A 312 9.03 3.48 -6.24
C ALA A 312 9.08 3.79 -7.74
N CYS A 313 7.94 3.70 -8.45
CA CYS A 313 7.85 4.09 -9.86
C CYS A 313 8.11 5.58 -10.08
N LEU A 314 7.56 6.46 -9.23
CA LEU A 314 7.81 7.90 -9.31
C LEU A 314 9.31 8.22 -9.12
N LEU A 315 9.97 7.58 -8.16
CA LEU A 315 11.42 7.74 -7.94
C LEU A 315 12.22 7.18 -9.13
N ALA A 316 11.81 6.06 -9.71
CA ALA A 316 12.44 5.48 -10.89
C ALA A 316 12.39 6.47 -12.08
N LEU A 317 11.22 7.05 -12.34
CA LEU A 317 11.03 8.06 -13.39
C LEU A 317 11.84 9.34 -13.14
N GLN A 318 11.80 9.87 -11.90
CA GLN A 318 12.50 11.11 -11.56
C GLN A 318 14.02 10.99 -11.63
N HIS A 319 14.56 9.82 -11.33
CA HIS A 319 16.01 9.61 -11.17
C HIS A 319 16.62 8.70 -12.24
N GLY A 320 15.85 8.25 -13.23
CA GLY A 320 16.33 7.47 -14.36
C GLY A 320 16.97 6.13 -13.96
N PHE A 321 16.34 5.37 -13.05
CA PHE A 321 16.82 4.04 -12.66
C PHE A 321 15.66 3.05 -12.50
N ILE A 322 15.98 1.79 -12.65
CA ILE A 322 15.02 0.69 -12.39
C ILE A 322 15.50 -0.07 -11.16
N PRO A 323 14.68 -0.16 -10.08
CA PRO A 323 15.04 -0.97 -8.93
C PRO A 323 15.06 -2.45 -9.32
N GLY A 324 16.02 -3.21 -8.78
CA GLY A 324 16.08 -4.66 -8.94
C GLY A 324 14.98 -5.37 -8.14
N THR A 325 15.13 -6.67 -7.97
CA THR A 325 14.33 -7.48 -7.04
C THR A 325 15.24 -8.02 -5.95
N LEU A 326 15.17 -7.42 -4.76
CA LEU A 326 16.05 -7.78 -3.65
C LEU A 326 15.79 -9.21 -3.19
N ASN A 327 16.84 -9.91 -2.78
CA ASN A 327 16.88 -11.31 -2.32
C ASN A 327 16.65 -12.36 -3.43
N THR A 328 16.36 -11.98 -4.66
CA THR A 328 16.18 -12.91 -5.79
C THR A 328 17.55 -13.22 -6.39
N ASN A 329 17.93 -14.50 -6.39
CA ASN A 329 19.23 -14.99 -6.90
C ASN A 329 19.09 -15.83 -8.16
N ALA A 330 18.00 -16.55 -8.30
CA ALA A 330 17.72 -17.41 -9.45
C ALA A 330 16.24 -17.26 -9.85
N LEU A 331 15.99 -16.76 -11.03
CA LEU A 331 14.61 -16.66 -11.55
C LEU A 331 14.00 -18.05 -11.81
N ASP A 332 12.69 -18.17 -11.57
CA ASP A 332 11.89 -19.36 -11.83
C ASP A 332 11.50 -19.45 -13.31
#